data_59cb33a536ee2985e140af9832db9d3c
#
_entry.id   59cb33a536ee2985e140af9832db9d3c
#
_cell.length_a   1.000
_cell.length_b   1.000
_cell.length_c   1.000
_cell.angle_alpha   90.00
_cell.angle_beta   90.00
_cell.angle_gamma   90.00
#
_symmetry.space_group_name_H-M   'P 1'
#
loop_
_entity.id
_entity.type
_entity.pdbx_description
1 polymer ?
#
loop_
_entity_poly.entity_id
_entity_poly.type
_entity_poly.pdbx_seq_one_letter_code
_entity_poly.pdbx_strand_id
1 'polypeptide(L)'
;MMHEKKDGTLMNEFTTPILQEVMENSKIMQLGKYEPMEGTEKKFTFWADKPGAYWVGEGQKIETSKATWVNATMRAFKLGVILPVTKEFLNYTYSQFFEEMKPMIAEAFYKKFDEAGILNQGNNPFGKSIAQSIEKTNKVIKGDFTQDNIIDLEALLEDDELEANAFISKTQNRSLLRKIVDPETKERIYDRNSDSLDGLPVVNLKSSNLKRGELITGDFDKLIYGIPQLIEYKIDETAQLSTVKNEDGTPVNLFEQDMVALRATMHVALHIADDKAFAKLVPADAKPSSNPGEV
;
A
#
# COMPACT_ATOMS: atom_id res chain seq x y z
N MET A 1 31.84 2.92 29.65
CA MET A 1 30.57 3.28 30.36
C MET A 1 29.78 4.40 29.68
N MET A 2 30.00 4.70 28.40
CA MET A 2 29.24 5.73 27.65
C MET A 2 28.35 5.15 26.54
N HIS A 3 28.47 3.86 26.21
CA HIS A 3 27.74 3.25 25.10
C HIS A 3 26.34 2.72 25.46
N GLU A 4 26.09 2.28 26.69
CA GLU A 4 24.83 1.64 27.05
C GLU A 4 23.63 2.59 27.30
N LYS A 5 23.88 3.87 27.60
CA LYS A 5 22.79 4.86 27.80
C LYS A 5 22.33 5.57 26.53
N LYS A 6 23.07 5.45 25.41
CA LYS A 6 22.73 6.11 24.14
C LYS A 6 21.77 5.31 23.27
N ASP A 7 21.81 3.98 23.31
CA ASP A 7 21.09 3.15 22.36
C ASP A 7 19.56 3.15 22.52
N GLY A 8 19.06 3.10 23.74
CA GLY A 8 17.60 3.05 23.96
C GLY A 8 16.87 4.37 23.72
N THR A 9 17.50 5.51 24.02
CA THR A 9 16.87 6.83 23.84
C THR A 9 16.92 7.27 22.39
N LEU A 10 18.04 7.03 21.69
CA LEU A 10 18.19 7.33 20.26
C LEU A 10 17.22 6.48 19.39
N MET A 11 17.06 5.19 19.70
CA MET A 11 16.15 4.34 18.95
C MET A 11 14.70 4.83 18.98
N ASN A 12 14.21 5.32 20.11
CA ASN A 12 12.84 5.84 20.22
C ASN A 12 12.67 7.17 19.47
N GLU A 13 13.69 8.03 19.44
CA GLU A 13 13.65 9.29 18.70
C GLU A 13 13.59 9.10 17.18
N PHE A 14 14.13 8.00 16.64
CA PHE A 14 14.14 7.71 15.22
C PHE A 14 12.92 6.91 14.75
N THR A 15 12.33 6.08 15.60
CA THR A 15 11.22 5.20 15.23
C THR A 15 9.98 5.99 14.81
N THR A 16 9.60 7.00 15.58
CA THR A 16 8.39 7.80 15.33
C THR A 16 8.46 8.60 14.03
N PRO A 17 9.54 9.35 13.73
CA PRO A 17 9.63 10.09 12.47
C PRO A 17 9.62 9.22 11.22
N ILE A 18 10.30 8.07 11.24
CA ILE A 18 10.30 7.18 10.07
C ILE A 18 8.94 6.53 9.87
N LEU A 19 8.27 6.12 10.93
CA LEU A 19 6.91 5.59 10.84
C LEU A 19 5.95 6.64 10.28
N GLN A 20 6.06 7.88 10.72
CA GLN A 20 5.27 8.99 10.21
C GLN A 20 5.54 9.19 8.71
N GLU A 21 6.79 9.20 8.29
CA GLU A 21 7.17 9.32 6.88
C GLU A 21 6.66 8.15 6.03
N VAL A 22 6.67 6.91 6.56
CA VAL A 22 6.07 5.74 5.91
C VAL A 22 4.57 5.96 5.75
N MET A 23 3.86 6.39 6.79
CA MET A 23 2.41 6.61 6.76
C MET A 23 2.01 7.74 5.79
N GLU A 24 2.79 8.82 5.75
CA GLU A 24 2.56 9.96 4.86
C GLU A 24 2.83 9.66 3.39
N ASN A 25 3.74 8.74 3.08
CA ASN A 25 4.14 8.43 1.71
C ASN A 25 3.51 7.15 1.14
N SER A 26 3.12 6.18 1.96
CA SER A 26 2.41 4.98 1.52
C SER A 26 1.02 5.32 1.01
N LYS A 27 0.68 4.84 -0.18
CA LYS A 27 -0.64 5.09 -0.78
C LYS A 27 -1.73 4.25 -0.15
N ILE A 28 -1.39 3.05 0.29
CA ILE A 28 -2.30 2.22 1.09
C ILE A 28 -2.65 2.90 2.41
N MET A 29 -1.65 3.48 3.10
CA MET A 29 -1.87 4.12 4.40
C MET A 29 -2.57 5.48 4.29
N GLN A 30 -2.41 6.19 3.16
CA GLN A 30 -3.12 7.44 2.90
C GLN A 30 -4.61 7.24 2.58
N LEU A 31 -4.94 6.19 1.84
CA LEU A 31 -6.29 5.96 1.34
C LEU A 31 -7.07 4.95 2.18
N GLY A 32 -6.39 3.95 2.73
CA GLY A 32 -7.01 2.87 3.49
C GLY A 32 -7.32 3.25 4.93
N LYS A 33 -8.17 2.43 5.56
CA LYS A 33 -8.57 2.59 6.95
C LYS A 33 -7.57 1.91 7.89
N TYR A 34 -7.04 2.70 8.85
CA TYR A 34 -6.19 2.15 9.90
C TYR A 34 -6.99 1.36 10.93
N GLU A 35 -6.51 0.17 11.26
CA GLU A 35 -7.09 -0.67 12.30
C GLU A 35 -6.00 -1.08 13.31
N PRO A 36 -6.10 -0.66 14.58
CA PRO A 36 -5.10 -0.99 15.59
C PRO A 36 -5.06 -2.50 15.85
N MET A 37 -3.84 -3.03 15.96
CA MET A 37 -3.57 -4.44 16.22
C MET A 37 -2.72 -4.57 17.48
N GLU A 38 -3.12 -5.45 18.40
CA GLU A 38 -2.34 -5.77 19.61
C GLU A 38 -1.35 -6.94 19.38
N GLY A 39 -1.50 -7.66 18.26
CA GLY A 39 -0.68 -8.82 17.93
C GLY A 39 -0.57 -9.04 16.43
N THR A 40 0.11 -10.10 16.03
CA THR A 40 0.36 -10.43 14.61
C THR A 40 -0.90 -10.88 13.87
N GLU A 41 -1.98 -11.20 14.55
CA GLU A 41 -3.26 -11.58 13.95
C GLU A 41 -4.41 -10.83 14.60
N LYS A 42 -5.34 -10.33 13.79
CA LYS A 42 -6.60 -9.76 14.22
C LYS A 42 -7.76 -10.40 13.48
N LYS A 43 -8.77 -10.84 14.23
CA LYS A 43 -10.02 -11.39 13.68
C LYS A 43 -11.07 -10.31 13.62
N PHE A 44 -11.71 -10.18 12.48
CA PHE A 44 -12.86 -9.32 12.26
C PHE A 44 -14.10 -10.19 12.08
N THR A 45 -15.21 -9.70 12.63
CA THR A 45 -16.52 -10.30 12.37
C THR A 45 -17.33 -9.30 11.57
N PHE A 46 -17.68 -9.65 10.35
CA PHE A 46 -18.51 -8.85 9.47
C PHE A 46 -19.89 -9.49 9.31
N TRP A 47 -20.89 -8.65 9.05
CA TRP A 47 -22.18 -9.13 8.61
C TRP A 47 -22.07 -9.50 7.13
N ALA A 48 -22.33 -10.76 6.79
CA ALA A 48 -22.45 -11.18 5.40
C ALA A 48 -23.80 -10.72 4.82
N ASP A 49 -24.86 -10.89 5.64
CA ASP A 49 -26.19 -10.39 5.31
C ASP A 49 -26.65 -9.44 6.40
N LYS A 50 -27.01 -8.22 6.00
CA LYS A 50 -27.59 -7.24 6.92
C LYS A 50 -29.03 -7.61 7.25
N PRO A 51 -29.49 -7.42 8.50
CA PRO A 51 -30.87 -7.63 8.83
C PRO A 51 -31.76 -6.66 8.02
N GLY A 52 -32.77 -7.19 7.35
CA GLY A 52 -33.77 -6.38 6.66
C GLY A 52 -34.76 -5.75 7.65
N ALA A 53 -35.21 -4.54 7.36
CA ALA A 53 -36.32 -3.90 8.05
C ALA A 53 -37.58 -4.00 7.19
N TYR A 54 -38.73 -4.28 7.83
CA TYR A 54 -40.00 -4.44 7.15
C TYR A 54 -41.00 -3.43 7.70
N TRP A 55 -41.84 -2.87 6.81
CA TRP A 55 -42.97 -2.08 7.20
C TRP A 55 -44.08 -2.99 7.72
N VAL A 56 -44.54 -2.77 8.94
CA VAL A 56 -45.55 -3.60 9.60
C VAL A 56 -46.75 -2.75 9.92
N GLY A 57 -47.92 -3.17 9.47
CA GLY A 57 -49.19 -2.56 9.82
C GLY A 57 -49.57 -2.86 11.26
N GLU A 58 -50.51 -2.03 11.82
CA GLU A 58 -51.00 -2.23 13.17
C GLU A 58 -51.61 -3.63 13.35
N GLY A 59 -51.12 -4.38 14.37
CA GLY A 59 -51.56 -5.71 14.66
C GLY A 59 -51.00 -6.84 13.75
N GLN A 60 -50.11 -6.51 12.83
CA GLN A 60 -49.48 -7.54 11.98
C GLN A 60 -48.18 -8.10 12.58
N LYS A 61 -47.83 -9.30 12.19
CA LYS A 61 -46.61 -9.99 12.66
C LYS A 61 -45.37 -9.42 11.98
N ILE A 62 -44.36 -9.05 12.80
CA ILE A 62 -43.04 -8.64 12.30
C ILE A 62 -42.32 -9.88 11.73
N GLU A 63 -41.82 -9.78 10.50
CA GLU A 63 -41.01 -10.83 9.89
C GLU A 63 -39.62 -10.90 10.53
N THR A 64 -39.09 -12.11 10.65
CA THR A 64 -37.74 -12.32 11.20
C THR A 64 -36.72 -12.29 10.07
N SER A 65 -35.73 -11.41 10.17
CA SER A 65 -34.57 -11.45 9.27
C SER A 65 -33.46 -12.33 9.86
N LYS A 66 -32.78 -13.05 8.99
CA LYS A 66 -31.56 -13.82 9.35
C LYS A 66 -30.35 -12.96 9.08
N ALA A 67 -29.46 -12.89 10.04
CA ALA A 67 -28.16 -12.24 9.90
C ALA A 67 -27.07 -13.31 9.94
N THR A 68 -26.18 -13.27 8.97
CA THR A 68 -25.06 -14.21 8.86
C THR A 68 -23.73 -13.48 9.14
N TRP A 69 -22.93 -14.07 9.98
CA TRP A 69 -21.61 -13.53 10.33
C TRP A 69 -20.52 -14.26 9.57
N VAL A 70 -19.57 -13.48 9.03
CA VAL A 70 -18.33 -14.02 8.43
C VAL A 70 -17.14 -13.49 9.21
N ASN A 71 -16.23 -14.40 9.56
CA ASN A 71 -14.99 -14.07 10.22
C ASN A 71 -13.88 -13.95 9.18
N ALA A 72 -13.22 -12.81 9.15
CA ALA A 72 -11.99 -12.59 8.39
C ALA A 72 -10.81 -12.42 9.36
N THR A 73 -9.66 -12.88 8.94
CA THR A 73 -8.43 -12.75 9.74
C THR A 73 -7.42 -11.91 8.96
N MET A 74 -6.97 -10.82 9.57
CA MET A 74 -5.86 -10.01 9.08
C MET A 74 -4.58 -10.45 9.77
N ARG A 75 -3.54 -10.74 8.98
CA ARG A 75 -2.23 -11.17 9.48
C ARG A 75 -1.18 -10.14 9.14
N ALA A 76 -0.31 -9.85 10.12
CA ALA A 76 0.83 -8.99 9.91
C ALA A 76 2.05 -9.79 9.46
N PHE A 77 2.77 -9.23 8.50
CA PHE A 77 4.00 -9.79 7.96
C PHE A 77 5.16 -8.84 8.18
N LYS A 78 6.34 -9.42 8.31
CA LYS A 78 7.56 -8.68 8.60
C LYS A 78 8.19 -8.15 7.33
N LEU A 79 8.41 -6.84 7.28
CA LEU A 79 9.29 -6.17 6.34
C LEU A 79 10.64 -5.90 7.01
N GLY A 80 11.73 -6.04 6.29
CA GLY A 80 13.06 -5.75 6.82
C GLY A 80 13.98 -5.20 5.77
N VAL A 81 14.88 -4.32 6.19
CA VAL A 81 15.99 -3.78 5.41
C VAL A 81 17.27 -3.89 6.22
N ILE A 82 18.38 -4.20 5.56
CA ILE A 82 19.73 -4.23 6.15
C ILE A 82 20.60 -3.31 5.30
N LEU A 83 21.22 -2.34 5.96
CA LEU A 83 22.11 -1.36 5.36
C LEU A 83 23.52 -1.55 5.95
N PRO A 84 24.48 -2.13 5.20
CA PRO A 84 25.88 -2.18 5.61
C PRO A 84 26.56 -0.82 5.36
N VAL A 85 27.32 -0.35 6.32
CA VAL A 85 28.12 0.89 6.27
C VAL A 85 29.47 0.70 6.91
N THR A 86 30.48 1.44 6.48
CA THR A 86 31.79 1.42 7.10
C THR A 86 31.79 2.15 8.44
N LYS A 87 32.58 1.68 9.40
CA LYS A 87 32.72 2.35 10.70
C LYS A 87 33.30 3.75 10.59
N GLU A 88 34.17 3.98 9.62
CA GLU A 88 34.70 5.32 9.36
C GLU A 88 33.58 6.31 9.02
N PHE A 89 32.66 5.95 8.13
CA PHE A 89 31.52 6.77 7.76
C PHE A 89 30.60 7.03 8.96
N LEU A 90 30.34 6.01 9.76
CA LEU A 90 29.54 6.15 10.97
C LEU A 90 30.17 7.08 12.00
N ASN A 91 31.47 6.99 12.22
CA ASN A 91 32.17 7.81 13.21
C ASN A 91 32.28 9.28 12.83
N TYR A 92 32.49 9.58 11.55
CA TYR A 92 32.59 10.97 11.08
C TYR A 92 31.27 11.68 10.92
N THR A 93 30.16 10.96 10.71
CA THR A 93 28.88 11.53 10.29
C THR A 93 27.69 10.99 11.10
N TYR A 94 27.92 10.54 12.34
CA TYR A 94 26.94 9.77 13.12
C TYR A 94 25.53 10.40 13.18
N SER A 95 25.41 11.69 13.47
CA SER A 95 24.11 12.36 13.52
C SER A 95 23.51 12.63 12.14
N GLN A 96 24.32 12.96 11.15
CA GLN A 96 23.88 13.21 9.77
C GLN A 96 23.52 11.88 9.06
N PHE A 97 24.26 10.79 9.34
CA PHE A 97 24.00 9.48 8.78
C PHE A 97 22.58 9.01 9.03
N PHE A 98 22.11 9.07 10.28
CA PHE A 98 20.76 8.65 10.62
C PHE A 98 19.69 9.56 9.98
N GLU A 99 19.91 10.84 9.90
CA GLU A 99 19.00 11.78 9.24
C GLU A 99 18.87 11.49 7.74
N GLU A 100 19.98 11.18 7.06
CA GLU A 100 19.98 10.84 5.64
C GLU A 100 19.40 9.43 5.35
N MET A 101 19.57 8.48 6.29
CA MET A 101 19.06 7.13 6.12
C MET A 101 17.56 6.99 6.40
N LYS A 102 16.96 7.85 7.21
CA LYS A 102 15.53 7.83 7.52
C LYS A 102 14.66 7.80 6.28
N PRO A 103 14.77 8.74 5.33
CA PRO A 103 13.92 8.74 4.15
C PRO A 103 14.17 7.52 3.25
N MET A 104 15.40 7.00 3.19
CA MET A 104 15.71 5.82 2.39
C MET A 104 15.08 4.54 2.96
N ILE A 105 15.11 4.38 4.30
CA ILE A 105 14.47 3.27 4.98
C ILE A 105 12.94 3.36 4.83
N ALA A 106 12.37 4.55 5.06
CA ALA A 106 10.95 4.79 4.88
C ALA A 106 10.52 4.49 3.44
N GLU A 107 11.28 4.96 2.45
CA GLU A 107 11.02 4.71 1.04
C GLU A 107 11.04 3.22 0.69
N ALA A 108 11.99 2.45 1.22
CA ALA A 108 12.05 1.01 1.02
C ALA A 108 10.83 0.30 1.58
N PHE A 109 10.34 0.71 2.77
CA PHE A 109 9.17 0.12 3.40
C PHE A 109 7.87 0.45 2.67
N TYR A 110 7.58 1.75 2.44
CA TYR A 110 6.31 2.11 1.83
C TYR A 110 6.20 1.63 0.37
N LYS A 111 7.28 1.70 -0.41
CA LYS A 111 7.28 1.18 -1.78
C LYS A 111 6.96 -0.32 -1.81
N LYS A 112 7.63 -1.09 -0.95
CA LYS A 112 7.43 -2.54 -0.92
C LYS A 112 6.03 -2.92 -0.47
N PHE A 113 5.49 -2.20 0.51
CA PHE A 113 4.14 -2.40 1.01
C PHE A 113 3.09 -2.05 -0.06
N ASP A 114 3.21 -0.88 -0.69
CA ASP A 114 2.30 -0.43 -1.75
C ASP A 114 2.36 -1.35 -2.99
N GLU A 115 3.56 -1.79 -3.41
CA GLU A 115 3.70 -2.72 -4.53
C GLU A 115 3.06 -4.09 -4.26
N ALA A 116 3.19 -4.61 -3.05
CA ALA A 116 2.56 -5.86 -2.67
C ALA A 116 1.05 -5.73 -2.56
N GLY A 117 0.55 -4.70 -1.88
CA GLY A 117 -0.88 -4.54 -1.61
C GLY A 117 -1.69 -4.03 -2.80
N ILE A 118 -1.12 -3.15 -3.64
CA ILE A 118 -1.83 -2.59 -4.80
C ILE A 118 -1.63 -3.47 -6.04
N LEU A 119 -0.37 -3.79 -6.39
CA LEU A 119 0.00 -4.38 -7.67
C LEU A 119 0.28 -5.89 -7.63
N ASN A 120 0.19 -6.53 -6.49
CA ASN A 120 0.55 -7.94 -6.29
C ASN A 120 2.00 -8.27 -6.70
N GLN A 121 2.92 -7.35 -6.47
CA GLN A 121 4.33 -7.50 -6.86
C GLN A 121 5.23 -7.82 -5.66
N GLY A 122 6.36 -8.47 -5.93
CA GLY A 122 7.39 -8.69 -4.95
C GLY A 122 7.07 -9.73 -3.88
N ASN A 123 6.44 -10.83 -4.26
CA ASN A 123 6.08 -11.93 -3.35
C ASN A 123 5.11 -11.47 -2.25
N ASN A 124 3.89 -11.10 -2.66
CA ASN A 124 2.84 -10.60 -1.77
C ASN A 124 2.51 -11.61 -0.66
N PRO A 125 2.80 -11.30 0.61
CA PRO A 125 2.51 -12.20 1.73
C PRO A 125 1.05 -12.14 2.19
N PHE A 126 0.29 -11.10 1.81
CA PHE A 126 -1.06 -10.83 2.32
C PHE A 126 -2.13 -11.75 1.73
N GLY A 127 -1.79 -12.49 0.67
CA GLY A 127 -2.70 -13.41 -0.02
C GLY A 127 -3.75 -12.72 -0.88
N LYS A 128 -3.98 -11.43 -0.71
CA LYS A 128 -4.86 -10.59 -1.53
C LYS A 128 -4.19 -9.25 -1.83
N SER A 129 -4.50 -8.68 -3.00
CA SER A 129 -4.11 -7.35 -3.43
C SER A 129 -5.24 -6.70 -4.21
N ILE A 130 -5.18 -5.37 -4.39
CA ILE A 130 -6.14 -4.65 -5.23
C ILE A 130 -6.17 -5.22 -6.65
N ALA A 131 -5.00 -5.47 -7.25
CA ALA A 131 -4.91 -6.04 -8.59
C ALA A 131 -5.59 -7.42 -8.69
N GLN A 132 -5.39 -8.30 -7.70
CA GLN A 132 -6.04 -9.63 -7.67
C GLN A 132 -7.55 -9.52 -7.47
N SER A 133 -8.03 -8.57 -6.65
CA SER A 133 -9.46 -8.32 -6.45
C SER A 133 -10.11 -7.87 -7.76
N ILE A 134 -9.46 -6.97 -8.50
CA ILE A 134 -9.92 -6.51 -9.82
C ILE A 134 -9.95 -7.66 -10.85
N GLU A 135 -8.90 -8.49 -10.90
CA GLU A 135 -8.84 -9.65 -11.78
C GLU A 135 -9.97 -10.66 -11.47
N LYS A 136 -10.22 -10.91 -10.19
CA LYS A 136 -11.27 -11.81 -9.73
C LYS A 136 -12.69 -11.33 -10.09
N THR A 137 -12.93 -10.01 -10.01
CA THR A 137 -14.24 -9.40 -10.29
C THR A 137 -14.39 -8.98 -11.75
N ASN A 138 -13.31 -9.04 -12.54
CA ASN A 138 -13.23 -8.61 -13.93
C ASN A 138 -13.68 -7.15 -14.16
N LYS A 139 -13.51 -6.27 -13.16
CA LYS A 139 -13.81 -4.84 -13.26
C LYS A 139 -12.68 -4.08 -13.95
N VAL A 140 -12.53 -4.33 -15.25
CA VAL A 140 -11.47 -3.75 -16.08
C VAL A 140 -12.07 -3.11 -17.33
N ILE A 141 -11.82 -1.82 -17.50
CA ILE A 141 -12.13 -1.08 -18.74
C ILE A 141 -10.88 -0.99 -19.59
N LYS A 142 -11.01 -1.24 -20.89
CA LYS A 142 -9.93 -1.10 -21.87
C LYS A 142 -10.21 0.12 -22.72
N GLY A 143 -9.35 1.12 -22.61
CA GLY A 143 -9.50 2.36 -23.38
C GLY A 143 -8.47 3.41 -23.01
N ASP A 144 -8.56 4.54 -23.68
CA ASP A 144 -7.78 5.72 -23.38
C ASP A 144 -8.43 6.55 -22.26
N PHE A 145 -7.71 7.52 -21.73
CA PHE A 145 -8.24 8.48 -20.74
C PHE A 145 -9.23 9.43 -21.41
N THR A 146 -10.50 9.05 -21.42
CA THR A 146 -11.64 9.87 -21.86
C THR A 146 -12.62 10.03 -20.69
N GLN A 147 -13.48 11.03 -20.76
CA GLN A 147 -14.53 11.23 -19.75
C GLN A 147 -15.42 10.01 -19.65
N ASP A 148 -15.91 9.50 -20.78
CA ASP A 148 -16.81 8.34 -20.82
C ASP A 148 -16.19 7.13 -20.11
N ASN A 149 -14.90 6.83 -20.39
CA ASN A 149 -14.22 5.70 -19.74
C ASN A 149 -14.02 5.90 -18.23
N ILE A 150 -13.94 7.16 -17.73
CA ILE A 150 -13.84 7.45 -16.30
C ILE A 150 -15.19 7.26 -15.64
N ILE A 151 -16.25 7.79 -16.24
CA ILE A 151 -17.63 7.60 -15.77
C ILE A 151 -17.98 6.09 -15.77
N ASP A 152 -17.70 5.38 -16.85
CA ASP A 152 -17.91 3.94 -16.92
C ASP A 152 -17.13 3.18 -15.84
N LEU A 153 -15.91 3.65 -15.52
CA LEU A 153 -15.08 3.05 -14.46
C LEU A 153 -15.69 3.22 -13.07
N GLU A 154 -16.28 4.37 -12.78
CA GLU A 154 -17.03 4.63 -11.54
C GLU A 154 -18.35 3.85 -11.51
N ALA A 155 -19.08 3.81 -12.63
CA ALA A 155 -20.30 3.04 -12.78
C ALA A 155 -20.14 1.55 -12.45
N LEU A 156 -18.97 0.94 -12.76
CA LEU A 156 -18.67 -0.43 -12.34
C LEU A 156 -18.71 -0.64 -10.82
N LEU A 157 -18.45 0.41 -10.03
CA LEU A 157 -18.53 0.33 -8.56
C LEU A 157 -19.94 0.58 -8.10
N GLU A 158 -20.64 1.56 -8.71
CA GLU A 158 -22.02 1.92 -8.40
C GLU A 158 -23.00 0.76 -8.63
N ASP A 159 -22.75 -0.10 -9.62
CA ASP A 159 -23.51 -1.34 -9.86
C ASP A 159 -23.53 -2.29 -8.64
N ASP A 160 -22.53 -2.21 -7.77
CA ASP A 160 -22.44 -2.97 -6.52
C ASP A 160 -22.75 -2.12 -5.27
N GLU A 161 -23.38 -0.95 -5.43
CA GLU A 161 -23.69 0.00 -4.35
C GLU A 161 -22.44 0.52 -3.60
N LEU A 162 -21.32 0.67 -4.33
CA LEU A 162 -20.05 1.18 -3.82
C LEU A 162 -19.71 2.50 -4.50
N GLU A 163 -19.14 3.44 -3.75
CA GLU A 163 -18.73 4.74 -4.25
C GLU A 163 -17.20 4.83 -4.35
N ALA A 164 -16.69 5.30 -5.48
CA ALA A 164 -15.29 5.63 -5.61
C ALA A 164 -14.93 6.81 -4.70
N ASN A 165 -13.82 6.73 -3.97
CA ASN A 165 -13.38 7.83 -3.11
C ASN A 165 -11.99 8.37 -3.47
N ALA A 166 -11.25 7.69 -4.35
CA ALA A 166 -9.96 8.15 -4.86
C ALA A 166 -9.54 7.42 -6.14
N PHE A 167 -8.55 8.00 -6.82
CA PHE A 167 -7.84 7.37 -7.94
C PHE A 167 -6.37 7.14 -7.60
N ILE A 168 -5.84 5.98 -7.98
CA ILE A 168 -4.40 5.70 -7.98
C ILE A 168 -3.90 5.75 -9.41
N SER A 169 -2.93 6.60 -9.67
CA SER A 169 -2.33 6.79 -10.98
C SER A 169 -0.80 6.80 -10.89
N LYS A 170 -0.15 6.73 -12.04
CA LYS A 170 1.29 6.96 -12.14
C LYS A 170 1.58 8.42 -12.47
N THR A 171 2.63 8.99 -11.89
CA THR A 171 3.04 10.39 -12.18
C THR A 171 3.16 10.68 -13.68
N GLN A 172 3.57 9.69 -14.49
CA GLN A 172 3.65 9.81 -15.94
C GLN A 172 2.29 9.99 -16.63
N ASN A 173 1.20 9.64 -15.98
CA ASN A 173 -0.16 9.79 -16.50
C ASN A 173 -0.70 11.22 -16.36
N ARG A 174 -0.07 12.08 -15.57
CA ARG A 174 -0.50 13.49 -15.41
C ARG A 174 -0.69 14.22 -16.74
N SER A 175 0.16 13.94 -17.73
CA SER A 175 0.04 14.54 -19.06
C SER A 175 -1.20 14.06 -19.82
N LEU A 176 -1.64 12.82 -19.57
CA LEU A 176 -2.84 12.24 -20.15
C LEU A 176 -4.08 12.77 -19.44
N LEU A 177 -4.08 12.78 -18.10
CA LEU A 177 -5.17 13.29 -17.27
C LEU A 177 -5.52 14.76 -17.60
N ARG A 178 -4.51 15.61 -17.83
CA ARG A 178 -4.69 17.02 -18.21
C ARG A 178 -5.33 17.22 -19.59
N LYS A 179 -5.37 16.20 -20.43
CA LYS A 179 -5.97 16.27 -21.76
C LYS A 179 -7.44 15.88 -21.76
N ILE A 180 -7.93 15.33 -20.66
CA ILE A 180 -9.33 14.95 -20.54
C ILE A 180 -10.16 16.21 -20.48
N VAL A 181 -11.08 16.31 -21.41
CA VAL A 181 -12.04 17.41 -21.52
C VAL A 181 -13.41 16.82 -21.73
N ASP A 182 -14.40 17.46 -21.16
CA ASP A 182 -15.80 17.18 -21.44
C ASP A 182 -16.10 17.47 -22.93
N PRO A 183 -16.66 16.52 -23.68
CA PRO A 183 -16.96 16.70 -25.09
C PRO A 183 -17.93 17.85 -25.38
N GLU A 184 -18.87 18.12 -24.47
CA GLU A 184 -19.92 19.14 -24.63
C GLU A 184 -19.47 20.51 -24.15
N THR A 185 -18.99 20.61 -22.90
CA THR A 185 -18.64 21.91 -22.27
C THR A 185 -17.22 22.35 -22.62
N LYS A 186 -16.37 21.45 -23.09
CA LYS A 186 -14.91 21.66 -23.31
C LYS A 186 -14.14 22.03 -22.06
N GLU A 187 -14.74 21.84 -20.90
CA GLU A 187 -14.07 22.02 -19.62
C GLU A 187 -13.16 20.84 -19.28
N ARG A 188 -12.15 21.12 -18.51
CA ARG A 188 -11.22 20.08 -18.05
C ARG A 188 -11.75 19.41 -16.79
N ILE A 189 -11.84 18.09 -16.79
CA ILE A 189 -12.31 17.32 -15.65
C ILE A 189 -11.19 17.17 -14.59
N TYR A 190 -9.93 17.21 -15.04
CA TYR A 190 -8.80 17.15 -14.10
C TYR A 190 -8.39 18.55 -13.64
N ASP A 191 -8.52 18.80 -12.33
CA ASP A 191 -7.99 20.00 -11.68
C ASP A 191 -6.53 19.81 -11.30
N ARG A 192 -5.69 20.70 -11.85
CA ARG A 192 -4.25 20.69 -11.62
C ARG A 192 -3.86 21.16 -10.22
N ASN A 193 -4.65 22.02 -9.60
CA ASN A 193 -4.29 22.67 -8.33
C ASN A 193 -4.54 21.73 -7.15
N SER A 194 -5.62 20.97 -7.22
CA SER A 194 -6.03 20.00 -6.19
C SER A 194 -5.56 18.56 -6.49
N ASP A 195 -4.96 18.31 -7.68
CA ASP A 195 -4.68 16.95 -8.18
C ASP A 195 -5.94 16.05 -8.08
N SER A 196 -7.11 16.58 -8.48
CA SER A 196 -8.39 15.85 -8.47
C SER A 196 -8.89 15.57 -9.87
N LEU A 197 -9.58 14.44 -10.04
CA LEU A 197 -10.24 14.00 -11.24
C LEU A 197 -11.70 13.76 -10.89
N ASP A 198 -12.60 14.43 -11.57
CA ASP A 198 -14.05 14.40 -11.28
C ASP A 198 -14.40 14.62 -9.79
N GLY A 199 -13.70 15.57 -9.15
CA GLY A 199 -13.87 15.88 -7.73
C GLY A 199 -13.15 14.94 -6.77
N LEU A 200 -12.67 13.76 -7.21
CA LEU A 200 -11.97 12.79 -6.38
C LEU A 200 -10.44 12.97 -6.44
N PRO A 201 -9.72 12.79 -5.33
CA PRO A 201 -8.27 12.94 -5.28
C PRO A 201 -7.55 11.90 -6.12
N VAL A 202 -6.52 12.33 -6.86
CA VAL A 202 -5.64 11.46 -7.64
C VAL A 202 -4.31 11.29 -6.91
N VAL A 203 -4.07 10.10 -6.41
CA VAL A 203 -2.85 9.76 -5.68
C VAL A 203 -1.83 9.10 -6.62
N ASN A 204 -0.61 9.62 -6.63
CA ASN A 204 0.43 9.15 -7.53
C ASN A 204 1.29 8.05 -6.89
N LEU A 205 1.22 6.84 -7.43
CA LEU A 205 2.06 5.71 -7.02
C LEU A 205 3.42 5.77 -7.71
N LYS A 206 4.49 5.76 -6.93
CA LYS A 206 5.87 5.71 -7.42
C LYS A 206 6.33 4.25 -7.60
N SER A 207 5.81 3.56 -8.61
CA SER A 207 6.24 2.21 -8.95
C SER A 207 6.53 2.07 -10.43
N SER A 208 7.53 1.26 -10.79
CA SER A 208 7.82 0.88 -12.17
C SER A 208 6.78 -0.10 -12.72
N ASN A 209 6.15 -0.87 -11.84
CA ASN A 209 5.22 -1.94 -12.18
C ASN A 209 3.82 -1.45 -12.60
N LEU A 210 3.41 -0.25 -12.19
CA LEU A 210 2.23 0.40 -12.73
C LEU A 210 2.57 0.97 -14.10
N LYS A 211 1.84 0.57 -15.14
CA LYS A 211 2.12 1.00 -16.52
C LYS A 211 1.54 2.38 -16.81
N ARG A 212 2.10 3.05 -17.81
CA ARG A 212 1.51 4.28 -18.32
C ARG A 212 0.17 3.98 -18.98
N GLY A 213 -0.83 4.80 -18.70
CA GLY A 213 -2.20 4.58 -19.19
C GLY A 213 -3.06 3.73 -18.27
N GLU A 214 -2.53 3.25 -17.14
CA GLU A 214 -3.31 2.55 -16.14
C GLU A 214 -3.81 3.53 -15.07
N LEU A 215 -5.07 3.36 -14.66
CA LEU A 215 -5.73 4.09 -13.58
C LEU A 215 -6.52 3.10 -12.74
N ILE A 216 -6.37 3.17 -11.44
CA ILE A 216 -7.11 2.33 -10.49
C ILE A 216 -8.02 3.25 -9.69
N THR A 217 -9.27 2.88 -9.54
CA THR A 217 -10.23 3.55 -8.65
C THR A 217 -10.88 2.55 -7.70
N GLY A 218 -11.51 3.04 -6.66
CA GLY A 218 -12.22 2.18 -5.72
C GLY A 218 -12.73 2.88 -4.48
N ASP A 219 -13.47 2.12 -3.69
CA ASP A 219 -13.83 2.44 -2.32
C ASP A 219 -12.70 1.95 -1.39
N PHE A 220 -11.75 2.85 -1.10
CA PHE A 220 -10.60 2.53 -0.25
C PHE A 220 -10.96 2.39 1.24
N ASP A 221 -12.17 2.70 1.67
CA ASP A 221 -12.64 2.40 3.02
C ASP A 221 -12.75 0.88 3.26
N LYS A 222 -12.82 0.09 2.20
CA LYS A 222 -12.77 -1.38 2.24
C LYS A 222 -11.34 -1.93 2.33
N LEU A 223 -10.33 -1.07 2.18
CA LEU A 223 -8.92 -1.41 2.33
C LEU A 223 -8.50 -1.14 3.78
N ILE A 224 -8.25 -2.18 4.55
CA ILE A 224 -7.90 -2.09 5.97
C ILE A 224 -6.43 -2.43 6.13
N TYR A 225 -5.69 -1.59 6.85
CA TYR A 225 -4.30 -1.88 7.19
C TYR A 225 -4.06 -1.78 8.69
N GLY A 226 -3.04 -2.49 9.18
CA GLY A 226 -2.66 -2.48 10.58
C GLY A 226 -1.16 -2.55 10.78
N ILE A 227 -0.70 -1.94 11.87
CA ILE A 227 0.70 -1.92 12.29
C ILE A 227 0.74 -2.39 13.73
N PRO A 228 1.00 -3.70 14.00
CA PRO A 228 0.99 -4.24 15.36
C PRO A 228 2.20 -3.82 16.17
N GLN A 229 3.32 -3.51 15.52
CA GLN A 229 4.59 -3.23 16.15
C GLN A 229 5.32 -2.09 15.44
N LEU A 230 5.85 -1.18 16.24
CA LEU A 230 6.69 -0.09 15.74
C LEU A 230 7.95 -0.62 15.07
N ILE A 231 8.62 0.24 14.32
CA ILE A 231 9.88 -0.11 13.64
C ILE A 231 10.94 -0.42 14.67
N GLU A 232 11.55 -1.60 14.57
CA GLU A 232 12.68 -2.01 15.39
C GLU A 232 13.99 -1.82 14.64
N TYR A 233 14.98 -1.25 15.31
CA TYR A 233 16.33 -1.09 14.80
C TYR A 233 17.30 -1.96 15.59
N LYS A 234 18.24 -2.55 14.88
CA LYS A 234 19.38 -3.26 15.47
C LYS A 234 20.65 -2.94 14.69
N ILE A 235 21.68 -2.56 15.42
CA ILE A 235 23.04 -2.39 14.88
C ILE A 235 23.82 -3.65 15.21
N ASP A 236 24.54 -4.20 14.23
CA ASP A 236 25.39 -5.37 14.41
C ASP A 236 26.74 -5.16 13.70
N GLU A 237 27.82 -5.51 14.39
CA GLU A 237 29.21 -5.34 13.91
C GLU A 237 29.87 -6.68 13.55
N THR A 238 29.22 -7.79 13.85
CA THR A 238 29.83 -9.12 13.76
C THR A 238 29.14 -10.07 12.80
N ALA A 239 28.05 -9.65 12.16
CA ALA A 239 27.29 -10.49 11.26
C ALA A 239 27.97 -10.71 9.90
N GLN A 240 27.72 -11.87 9.30
CA GLN A 240 28.02 -12.14 7.90
C GLN A 240 26.76 -11.92 7.06
N LEU A 241 26.87 -11.12 5.99
CA LEU A 241 25.77 -10.79 5.10
C LEU A 241 25.80 -11.67 3.86
N SER A 242 24.97 -12.71 3.81
CA SER A 242 24.94 -13.66 2.68
C SER A 242 24.38 -13.08 1.38
N THR A 243 23.55 -12.02 1.46
CA THR A 243 22.89 -11.39 0.31
C THR A 243 23.69 -10.25 -0.30
N VAL A 244 24.62 -9.68 0.45
CA VAL A 244 25.54 -8.64 -0.03
C VAL A 244 26.87 -9.31 -0.34
N LYS A 245 27.36 -9.13 -1.56
CA LYS A 245 28.59 -9.74 -2.04
C LYS A 245 29.63 -8.68 -2.35
N ASN A 246 30.88 -9.01 -2.08
CA ASN A 246 32.03 -8.26 -2.53
C ASN A 246 32.21 -8.37 -4.06
N GLU A 247 33.10 -7.60 -4.65
CA GLU A 247 33.41 -7.64 -6.08
C GLU A 247 33.89 -9.04 -6.54
N ASP A 248 34.51 -9.80 -5.65
CA ASP A 248 34.99 -11.17 -5.89
C ASP A 248 33.87 -12.23 -5.73
N GLY A 249 32.65 -11.83 -5.38
CA GLY A 249 31.47 -12.69 -5.18
C GLY A 249 31.39 -13.33 -3.79
N THR A 250 32.33 -13.07 -2.88
CA THR A 250 32.30 -13.56 -1.50
C THR A 250 31.27 -12.79 -0.68
N PRO A 251 30.61 -13.40 0.33
CA PRO A 251 29.72 -12.71 1.24
C PRO A 251 30.49 -11.64 2.05
N VAL A 252 29.84 -10.51 2.30
CA VAL A 252 30.41 -9.44 3.14
C VAL A 252 30.45 -9.91 4.59
N ASN A 253 31.64 -9.85 5.21
CA ASN A 253 31.86 -10.10 6.63
C ASN A 253 32.12 -8.76 7.34
N LEU A 254 31.18 -8.35 8.19
CA LEU A 254 31.25 -7.04 8.84
C LEU A 254 32.49 -6.88 9.72
N PHE A 255 32.89 -7.93 10.42
CA PHE A 255 34.05 -7.89 11.32
C PHE A 255 35.36 -7.74 10.55
N GLU A 256 35.55 -8.53 9.49
CA GLU A 256 36.79 -8.51 8.69
C GLU A 256 36.97 -7.25 7.87
N GLN A 257 35.85 -6.57 7.53
CA GLN A 257 35.85 -5.38 6.66
C GLN A 257 35.64 -4.09 7.42
N ASP A 258 35.67 -4.15 8.78
CA ASP A 258 35.41 -3.02 9.66
C ASP A 258 34.12 -2.25 9.32
N MET A 259 33.04 -3.03 9.09
CA MET A 259 31.73 -2.54 8.74
C MET A 259 30.72 -2.75 9.87
N VAL A 260 29.65 -2.00 9.80
CA VAL A 260 28.48 -2.10 10.69
C VAL A 260 27.23 -2.27 9.83
N ALA A 261 26.30 -3.09 10.26
CA ALA A 261 25.00 -3.21 9.60
C ALA A 261 23.87 -2.63 10.47
N LEU A 262 23.12 -1.72 9.91
CA LEU A 262 21.86 -1.26 10.48
C LEU A 262 20.72 -2.12 9.92
N ARG A 263 20.02 -2.85 10.79
CA ARG A 263 18.82 -3.60 10.45
C ARG A 263 17.61 -2.85 10.96
N ALA A 264 16.70 -2.52 10.04
CA ALA A 264 15.37 -2.01 10.39
C ALA A 264 14.30 -3.04 10.04
N THR A 265 13.35 -3.27 10.93
CA THR A 265 12.23 -4.20 10.70
C THR A 265 10.92 -3.57 11.12
N MET A 266 9.87 -3.81 10.32
CA MET A 266 8.51 -3.32 10.52
C MET A 266 7.52 -4.46 10.30
N HIS A 267 6.44 -4.49 11.04
CA HIS A 267 5.33 -5.42 10.82
C HIS A 267 4.12 -4.65 10.28
N VAL A 268 3.59 -5.12 9.16
CA VAL A 268 2.43 -4.53 8.50
C VAL A 268 1.43 -5.60 8.13
N ALA A 269 0.17 -5.26 8.22
CA ALA A 269 -0.95 -6.11 7.84
C ALA A 269 -1.81 -5.38 6.82
N LEU A 270 -2.42 -6.15 5.91
CA LEU A 270 -3.37 -5.67 4.92
C LEU A 270 -4.54 -6.63 4.83
N HIS A 271 -5.74 -6.06 4.70
CA HIS A 271 -6.95 -6.82 4.46
C HIS A 271 -7.88 -6.04 3.53
N ILE A 272 -8.41 -6.73 2.52
CA ILE A 272 -9.44 -6.21 1.62
C ILE A 272 -10.77 -6.81 2.05
N ALA A 273 -11.67 -5.96 2.53
CA ALA A 273 -12.97 -6.38 3.06
C ALA A 273 -13.94 -6.81 1.96
N ASP A 274 -13.89 -6.16 0.79
CA ASP A 274 -14.72 -6.47 -0.36
C ASP A 274 -13.88 -6.49 -1.65
N ASP A 275 -13.89 -7.60 -2.36
CA ASP A 275 -13.18 -7.75 -3.63
C ASP A 275 -13.80 -6.88 -4.76
N LYS A 276 -15.06 -6.48 -4.64
CA LYS A 276 -15.79 -5.67 -5.62
C LYS A 276 -15.50 -4.17 -5.55
N ALA A 277 -14.78 -3.76 -4.50
CA ALA A 277 -14.54 -2.35 -4.17
C ALA A 277 -13.55 -1.64 -5.10
N PHE A 278 -12.96 -2.32 -6.08
CA PHE A 278 -11.92 -1.76 -6.95
C PHE A 278 -12.17 -2.03 -8.41
N ALA A 279 -11.82 -1.06 -9.25
CA ALA A 279 -11.86 -1.16 -10.70
C ALA A 279 -10.60 -0.55 -11.34
N LYS A 280 -10.30 -0.92 -12.59
CA LYS A 280 -9.09 -0.49 -13.28
C LYS A 280 -9.37 -0.13 -14.73
N LEU A 281 -8.82 0.98 -15.18
CA LEU A 281 -8.69 1.35 -16.57
C LEU A 281 -7.31 0.95 -17.08
N VAL A 282 -7.25 0.29 -18.23
CA VAL A 282 -6.00 -0.12 -18.90
C VAL A 282 -5.99 0.37 -20.33
N PRO A 283 -4.82 0.67 -20.93
CA PRO A 283 -4.75 1.05 -22.33
C PRO A 283 -5.36 -0.01 -23.25
N ALA A 284 -5.97 0.40 -24.37
CA ALA A 284 -6.58 -0.51 -25.34
C ALA A 284 -5.62 -1.59 -25.87
N ASP A 285 -4.33 -1.23 -26.01
CA ASP A 285 -3.26 -2.13 -26.50
C ASP A 285 -2.58 -2.95 -25.38
N ALA A 286 -3.09 -2.94 -24.15
CA ALA A 286 -2.52 -3.69 -23.05
C ALA A 286 -2.64 -5.20 -23.32
N LYS A 287 -1.49 -5.87 -23.52
CA LYS A 287 -1.44 -7.34 -23.52
C LYS A 287 -1.87 -7.86 -22.16
N PRO A 288 -2.64 -8.97 -22.10
CA PRO A 288 -2.99 -9.58 -20.82
C PRO A 288 -1.70 -9.86 -20.01
N SER A 289 -1.74 -9.57 -18.72
CA SER A 289 -0.61 -9.85 -17.83
C SER A 289 -0.40 -11.37 -17.81
N SER A 290 0.73 -11.81 -18.34
CA SER A 290 1.15 -13.19 -18.15
C SER A 290 1.46 -13.38 -16.67
N ASN A 291 0.69 -14.22 -16.02
CA ASN A 291 0.90 -14.63 -14.63
C ASN A 291 2.31 -15.25 -14.50
N PRO A 292 3.22 -14.74 -13.65
CA PRO A 292 4.55 -15.35 -13.49
C PRO A 292 4.53 -16.58 -12.56
N GLY A 293 3.45 -17.34 -12.54
CA GLY A 293 3.23 -18.48 -11.67
C GLY A 293 3.16 -19.87 -12.32
N GLU A 294 3.50 -19.99 -13.61
CA GLU A 294 3.63 -21.30 -14.27
C GLU A 294 5.01 -21.43 -14.92
N VAL A 295 6.04 -21.75 -14.15
CA VAL A 295 7.20 -22.57 -14.53
C VAL A 295 7.74 -23.23 -13.27
#